data_6dbad74254568ff9464b835b9e9ab9b1
#
_entry.id   6dbad74254568ff9464b835b9e9ab9b1
#
_cell.length_a   1.000
_cell.length_b   1.000
_cell.length_c   1.000
_cell.angle_alpha   90.00
_cell.angle_beta   90.00
_cell.angle_gamma   90.00
#
_symmetry.space_group_name_H-M   'P 1'
#
loop_
_entity.id
_entity.type
_entity.pdbx_description
1 polymer ?
#
loop_
_entity_poly.entity_id
_entity_poly.type
_entity_poly.pdbx_seq_one_letter_code
_entity_poly.pdbx_strand_id
1 'polypeptide(L)'
;MIKVNVFLLDVGSTFIKYMVYEPSLKAELFSDSVPFPMPLINDGVHYEISEEEIRKIIYRIFNTASEKECKSAFICAQMHGYLLRRHNTFGNYISWRDNRGDTSNYRLTNVDFSESGTAIKKNSPLASLCTYEESILAESEFFTLGSYISFLLTGKNITHKTDACASGFFNSCTLEKYDFFDNLVLPSVLDKVEMIGKYRGIDIYAPMGDHQISFLGSGAEKKNAYLLNIGTATQISTLA
;
A
#
# COMPACT_ATOMS: atom_id res chain seq x y z
N MET A 1 27.09 22.65 -1.42
CA MET A 1 26.00 21.77 -0.93
C MET A 1 26.01 20.50 -1.76
N ILE A 2 25.98 19.34 -1.10
CA ILE A 2 25.88 18.05 -1.81
C ILE A 2 24.45 17.96 -2.35
N LYS A 3 24.34 17.82 -3.68
CA LYS A 3 23.05 17.65 -4.36
C LYS A 3 22.47 16.27 -4.02
N VAL A 4 21.28 16.21 -3.43
CA VAL A 4 20.65 14.96 -3.02
C VAL A 4 19.31 14.82 -3.74
N ASN A 5 19.28 13.99 -4.76
CA ASN A 5 18.02 13.69 -5.45
C ASN A 5 17.21 12.70 -4.62
N VAL A 6 15.93 13.01 -4.46
CA VAL A 6 14.92 12.19 -3.79
C VAL A 6 13.98 11.63 -4.82
N PHE A 7 13.69 10.35 -4.75
CA PHE A 7 12.71 9.68 -5.59
C PHE A 7 11.36 9.60 -4.87
N LEU A 8 10.30 10.04 -5.52
CA LEU A 8 8.93 9.97 -5.03
C LEU A 8 8.13 9.05 -5.94
N LEU A 9 7.43 8.07 -5.39
CA LEU A 9 6.62 7.09 -6.11
C LEU A 9 5.20 7.07 -5.56
N ASP A 10 4.22 7.29 -6.42
CA ASP A 10 2.79 7.17 -6.15
C ASP A 10 2.19 6.03 -6.97
N VAL A 11 1.82 4.93 -6.31
CA VAL A 11 1.26 3.74 -6.94
C VAL A 11 -0.27 3.78 -6.85
N GLY A 12 -0.87 4.57 -7.73
CA GLY A 12 -2.33 4.69 -7.83
C GLY A 12 -2.96 3.56 -8.65
N SER A 13 -4.29 3.49 -8.64
CA SER A 13 -5.06 2.42 -9.29
C SER A 13 -5.23 2.58 -10.81
N THR A 14 -4.93 3.74 -11.35
CA THR A 14 -5.02 4.04 -12.79
C THR A 14 -3.65 4.30 -13.37
N PHE A 15 -2.81 5.04 -12.66
CA PHE A 15 -1.45 5.39 -13.05
C PHE A 15 -0.50 5.19 -11.87
N ILE A 16 0.71 4.75 -12.19
CA ILE A 16 1.86 4.83 -11.31
C ILE A 16 2.64 6.07 -11.73
N LYS A 17 2.74 7.05 -10.83
CA LYS A 17 3.43 8.31 -11.05
C LYS A 17 4.74 8.32 -10.28
N TYR A 18 5.77 8.90 -10.85
CA TYR A 18 7.05 9.03 -10.16
C TYR A 18 7.78 10.31 -10.53
N MET A 19 8.59 10.78 -9.58
CA MET A 19 9.25 12.07 -9.68
C MET A 19 10.65 12.00 -9.06
N VAL A 20 11.58 12.73 -9.65
CA VAL A 20 12.86 13.07 -9.03
C VAL A 20 12.77 14.51 -8.55
N TYR A 21 12.93 14.69 -7.24
CA TYR A 21 12.84 15.98 -6.57
C TYR A 21 14.17 16.34 -5.92
N GLU A 22 14.57 17.60 -6.04
CA GLU A 22 15.77 18.13 -5.40
C GLU A 22 15.35 19.10 -4.28
N PRO A 23 15.48 18.67 -2.99
CA PRO A 23 14.95 19.43 -1.85
C PRO A 23 15.60 20.80 -1.65
N SER A 24 16.91 20.95 -1.93
CA SER A 24 17.60 22.22 -1.69
C SER A 24 17.18 23.30 -2.69
N LEU A 25 16.78 22.90 -3.89
CA LEU A 25 16.22 23.79 -4.91
C LEU A 25 14.71 23.92 -4.83
N LYS A 26 14.05 23.04 -4.05
CA LYS A 26 12.59 22.86 -4.03
C LYS A 26 12.03 22.66 -5.44
N ALA A 27 12.71 21.87 -6.25
CA ALA A 27 12.43 21.71 -7.67
C ALA A 27 12.20 20.26 -8.08
N GLU A 28 11.22 20.06 -8.93
CA GLU A 28 11.07 18.86 -9.73
C GLU A 28 12.14 18.87 -10.82
N LEU A 29 12.93 17.79 -10.87
CA LEU A 29 13.95 17.60 -11.91
C LEU A 29 13.47 16.72 -13.06
N PHE A 30 12.55 15.81 -12.74
CA PHE A 30 11.98 14.86 -13.68
C PHE A 30 10.68 14.29 -13.10
N SER A 31 9.67 14.10 -13.94
CA SER A 31 8.47 13.32 -13.61
C SER A 31 8.00 12.53 -14.81
N ASP A 32 7.35 11.41 -14.54
CA ASP A 32 6.74 10.57 -15.55
C ASP A 32 5.62 9.74 -14.93
N SER A 33 4.82 9.10 -15.75
CA SER A 33 3.76 8.20 -15.31
C SER A 33 3.58 7.03 -16.27
N VAL A 34 3.21 5.89 -15.73
CA VAL A 34 2.84 4.71 -16.52
C VAL A 34 1.46 4.21 -16.09
N PRO A 35 0.66 3.65 -16.98
CA PRO A 35 -0.60 3.02 -16.60
C PRO A 35 -0.35 1.91 -15.57
N PHE A 36 -1.25 1.80 -14.57
CA PHE A 36 -1.28 0.61 -13.72
C PHE A 36 -1.75 -0.58 -14.56
N PRO A 37 -1.27 -1.81 -14.34
CA PRO A 37 -1.63 -2.96 -15.16
C PRO A 37 -3.14 -3.19 -15.23
N MET A 38 -3.61 -3.63 -16.38
CA MET A 38 -5.00 -4.01 -16.58
C MET A 38 -5.33 -5.29 -15.80
N PRO A 39 -6.57 -5.47 -15.33
CA PRO A 39 -6.95 -6.67 -14.62
C PRO A 39 -6.89 -7.90 -15.52
N LEU A 40 -6.41 -9.02 -14.98
CA LEU A 40 -6.53 -10.34 -15.57
C LEU A 40 -7.96 -10.90 -15.39
N ILE A 41 -8.56 -10.59 -14.23
CA ILE A 41 -9.92 -10.97 -13.89
C ILE A 41 -10.68 -9.70 -13.50
N ASN A 42 -11.83 -9.49 -14.12
CA ASN A 42 -12.78 -8.44 -13.80
C ASN A 42 -14.18 -8.91 -14.20
N ASP A 43 -14.82 -9.69 -13.32
CA ASP A 43 -16.12 -10.31 -13.55
C ASP A 43 -17.26 -9.64 -12.76
N GLY A 44 -16.98 -8.49 -12.14
CA GLY A 44 -17.90 -7.74 -11.30
C GLY A 44 -17.85 -8.11 -9.82
N VAL A 45 -17.24 -9.25 -9.47
CA VAL A 45 -16.94 -9.68 -8.09
C VAL A 45 -15.44 -9.70 -7.86
N HIS A 46 -14.71 -10.41 -8.70
CA HIS A 46 -13.27 -10.55 -8.62
C HIS A 46 -12.57 -9.47 -9.45
N TYR A 47 -11.53 -8.89 -8.88
CA TYR A 47 -10.69 -7.92 -9.57
C TYR A 47 -9.22 -8.19 -9.26
N GLU A 48 -8.57 -8.95 -10.13
CA GLU A 48 -7.21 -9.44 -9.95
C GLU A 48 -6.26 -8.92 -11.02
N ILE A 49 -5.05 -8.57 -10.61
CA ILE A 49 -4.01 -8.01 -11.46
C ILE A 49 -2.74 -8.86 -11.34
N SER A 50 -2.06 -9.06 -12.46
CA SER A 50 -0.82 -9.82 -12.51
C SER A 50 0.25 -9.24 -11.60
N GLU A 51 0.69 -10.04 -10.63
CA GLU A 51 1.86 -9.71 -9.79
C GLU A 51 3.10 -9.48 -10.65
N GLU A 52 3.31 -10.33 -11.65
CA GLU A 52 4.48 -10.24 -12.52
C GLU A 52 4.54 -8.91 -13.28
N GLU A 53 3.41 -8.40 -13.75
CA GLU A 53 3.36 -7.10 -14.43
C GLU A 53 3.65 -5.95 -13.47
N ILE A 54 3.07 -5.98 -12.26
CA ILE A 54 3.39 -4.99 -11.21
C ILE A 54 4.88 -5.01 -10.91
N ARG A 55 5.45 -6.17 -10.68
CA ARG A 55 6.87 -6.36 -10.36
C ARG A 55 7.79 -5.82 -11.48
N LYS A 56 7.49 -6.12 -12.74
CA LYS A 56 8.23 -5.61 -13.89
C LYS A 56 8.22 -4.09 -13.97
N ILE A 57 7.05 -3.49 -13.72
CA ILE A 57 6.90 -2.02 -13.74
C ILE A 57 7.70 -1.39 -12.60
N ILE A 58 7.59 -1.90 -11.37
CA ILE A 58 8.32 -1.36 -10.21
C ILE A 58 9.82 -1.41 -10.45
N TYR A 59 10.37 -2.53 -10.91
CA TYR A 59 11.81 -2.62 -11.20
C TYR A 59 12.25 -1.66 -12.33
N ARG A 60 11.45 -1.50 -13.38
CA ARG A 60 11.72 -0.53 -14.46
C ARG A 60 11.77 0.91 -13.92
N ILE A 61 10.82 1.29 -13.08
CA ILE A 61 10.75 2.61 -12.46
C ILE A 61 11.97 2.85 -11.56
N PHE A 62 12.39 1.87 -10.78
CA PHE A 62 13.57 1.98 -9.92
C PHE A 62 14.90 1.96 -10.70
N ASN A 63 14.93 1.48 -11.94
CA ASN A 63 16.08 1.72 -12.83
C ASN A 63 16.24 3.22 -13.11
N THR A 64 15.12 3.92 -13.42
CA THR A 64 15.14 5.38 -13.61
C THR A 64 15.64 6.11 -12.36
N ALA A 65 15.19 5.70 -11.16
CA ALA A 65 15.69 6.29 -9.90
C ALA A 65 17.21 6.13 -9.74
N SER A 66 17.76 4.97 -10.14
CA SER A 66 19.20 4.71 -10.11
C SER A 66 19.96 5.54 -11.15
N GLU A 67 19.45 5.62 -12.38
CA GLU A 67 20.04 6.43 -13.47
C GLU A 67 20.04 7.93 -13.13
N LYS A 68 19.05 8.40 -12.38
CA LYS A 68 18.95 9.78 -11.88
C LYS A 68 19.71 10.01 -10.57
N GLU A 69 20.53 9.05 -10.13
CA GLU A 69 21.38 9.12 -8.94
C GLU A 69 20.63 9.48 -7.65
N CYS A 70 19.39 9.06 -7.51
CA CYS A 70 18.59 9.28 -6.30
C CYS A 70 19.25 8.59 -5.09
N LYS A 71 19.19 9.24 -3.94
CA LYS A 71 19.78 8.73 -2.68
C LYS A 71 18.75 8.15 -1.73
N SER A 72 17.50 8.56 -1.86
CA SER A 72 16.38 8.09 -1.06
C SER A 72 15.13 7.97 -1.91
N ALA A 73 14.23 7.06 -1.53
CA ALA A 73 12.95 6.85 -2.17
C ALA A 73 11.82 6.79 -1.13
N PHE A 74 10.79 7.60 -1.35
CA PHE A 74 9.54 7.60 -0.59
C PHE A 74 8.43 7.09 -1.48
N ILE A 75 7.61 6.20 -0.94
CA ILE A 75 6.60 5.46 -1.68
C ILE A 75 5.25 5.67 -1.01
N CYS A 76 4.23 5.99 -1.78
CA CYS A 76 2.85 5.80 -1.37
C CYS A 76 2.14 4.84 -2.34
N ALA A 77 1.16 4.11 -1.83
CA ALA A 77 0.45 3.11 -2.59
C ALA A 77 -1.04 3.13 -2.28
N GLN A 78 -1.85 2.80 -3.30
CA GLN A 78 -3.28 2.57 -3.13
C GLN A 78 -3.51 1.52 -2.04
N MET A 79 -4.52 1.77 -1.21
CA MET A 79 -4.85 0.95 -0.05
C MET A 79 -5.93 -0.09 -0.36
N HIS A 80 -6.27 -0.94 0.62
CA HIS A 80 -7.31 -1.96 0.56
C HIS A 80 -7.11 -3.07 -0.49
N GLY A 81 -5.95 -3.14 -1.14
CA GLY A 81 -5.57 -4.26 -1.96
C GLY A 81 -4.48 -5.10 -1.28
N TYR A 82 -4.31 -6.35 -1.73
CA TYR A 82 -3.34 -7.25 -1.11
C TYR A 82 -2.81 -8.31 -2.07
N LEU A 83 -1.70 -8.94 -1.66
CA LEU A 83 -1.16 -10.17 -2.24
C LEU A 83 -0.99 -11.21 -1.13
N LEU A 84 -1.09 -12.47 -1.49
CA LEU A 84 -0.64 -13.60 -0.66
C LEU A 84 0.60 -14.22 -1.28
N ARG A 85 1.60 -14.55 -0.44
CA ARG A 85 2.74 -15.35 -0.82
C ARG A 85 2.64 -16.70 -0.11
N ARG A 86 2.64 -17.78 -0.88
CA ARG A 86 2.62 -19.15 -0.37
C ARG A 86 3.74 -19.94 -1.04
N HIS A 87 4.51 -20.72 -0.29
CA HIS A 87 5.65 -21.49 -0.78
C HIS A 87 6.61 -20.67 -1.65
N ASN A 88 6.91 -19.46 -1.22
CA ASN A 88 7.75 -18.45 -1.92
C ASN A 88 7.20 -17.97 -3.28
N THR A 89 5.95 -18.25 -3.59
CA THR A 89 5.28 -17.79 -4.82
C THR A 89 4.17 -16.79 -4.47
N PHE A 90 4.15 -15.66 -5.14
CA PHE A 90 3.06 -14.70 -5.03
C PHE A 90 1.89 -15.10 -5.91
N GLY A 91 0.68 -14.96 -5.38
CA GLY A 91 -0.54 -14.91 -6.17
C GLY A 91 -0.73 -13.55 -6.86
N ASN A 92 -1.83 -13.41 -7.59
CA ASN A 92 -2.23 -12.13 -8.17
C ASN A 92 -2.47 -11.06 -7.08
N TYR A 93 -2.30 -9.80 -7.46
CA TYR A 93 -2.74 -8.68 -6.62
C TYR A 93 -4.26 -8.58 -6.65
N ILE A 94 -4.89 -8.73 -5.48
CA ILE A 94 -6.31 -8.52 -5.28
C ILE A 94 -6.53 -7.04 -5.02
N SER A 95 -7.23 -6.37 -5.94
CA SER A 95 -7.43 -4.92 -5.90
C SER A 95 -8.48 -4.52 -4.86
N TRP A 96 -8.45 -3.26 -4.43
CA TRP A 96 -9.52 -2.65 -3.63
C TRP A 96 -10.90 -2.61 -4.35
N ARG A 97 -10.93 -2.89 -5.65
CA ARG A 97 -12.17 -3.02 -6.45
C ARG A 97 -12.80 -4.40 -6.35
N ASP A 98 -12.09 -5.36 -5.77
CA ASP A 98 -12.58 -6.72 -5.56
C ASP A 98 -13.66 -6.73 -4.47
N ASN A 99 -14.74 -7.45 -4.70
CA ASN A 99 -15.90 -7.52 -3.82
C ASN A 99 -16.21 -8.95 -3.36
N ARG A 100 -15.21 -9.86 -3.39
CA ARG A 100 -15.37 -11.26 -2.96
C ARG A 100 -15.62 -11.45 -1.48
N GLY A 101 -15.29 -10.44 -0.65
CA GLY A 101 -15.28 -10.58 0.81
C GLY A 101 -16.62 -10.94 1.43
N ASP A 102 -16.56 -11.72 2.48
CA ASP A 102 -17.70 -12.12 3.32
C ASP A 102 -17.70 -11.32 4.63
N THR A 103 -18.54 -10.28 4.69
CA THR A 103 -18.72 -9.46 5.89
C THR A 103 -19.64 -10.09 6.93
N SER A 104 -20.33 -11.19 6.60
CA SER A 104 -21.18 -11.94 7.53
C SER A 104 -20.44 -13.06 8.25
N ASN A 105 -19.16 -13.26 7.94
CA ASN A 105 -18.36 -14.30 8.56
C ASN A 105 -18.31 -14.13 10.07
N TYR A 106 -18.44 -15.25 10.81
CA TYR A 106 -18.50 -15.26 12.28
C TYR A 106 -17.26 -14.66 12.95
N ARG A 107 -16.10 -14.66 12.27
CA ARG A 107 -14.88 -14.02 12.77
C ARG A 107 -14.99 -12.50 12.86
N LEU A 108 -15.87 -11.90 12.05
CA LEU A 108 -16.01 -10.45 11.96
C LEU A 108 -17.17 -9.92 12.81
N THR A 109 -18.21 -10.74 13.04
CA THR A 109 -19.48 -10.26 13.62
C THR A 109 -19.38 -9.89 15.10
N ASN A 110 -18.36 -10.37 15.82
CA ASN A 110 -18.17 -10.14 17.26
C ASN A 110 -16.97 -9.24 17.58
N VAL A 111 -16.42 -8.56 16.59
CA VAL A 111 -15.25 -7.69 16.77
C VAL A 111 -15.65 -6.22 16.65
N ASP A 112 -15.20 -5.42 17.59
CA ASP A 112 -15.31 -3.96 17.49
C ASP A 112 -14.17 -3.42 16.60
N PHE A 113 -14.55 -2.91 15.44
CA PHE A 113 -13.64 -2.31 14.48
C PHE A 113 -13.57 -0.78 14.59
N SER A 114 -14.13 -0.17 15.63
CA SER A 114 -14.15 1.30 15.79
C SER A 114 -12.74 1.91 15.77
N GLU A 115 -11.74 1.17 16.24
CA GLU A 115 -10.34 1.59 16.29
C GLU A 115 -9.48 0.98 15.16
N SER A 116 -10.04 0.25 14.21
CA SER A 116 -9.26 -0.35 13.12
C SER A 116 -8.74 0.66 12.10
N GLY A 117 -9.30 1.88 12.12
CA GLY A 117 -8.98 2.92 11.13
C GLY A 117 -9.63 2.70 9.76
N THR A 118 -10.43 1.64 9.60
CA THR A 118 -11.19 1.37 8.38
C THR A 118 -12.51 0.66 8.67
N ALA A 119 -13.54 0.98 7.91
CA ALA A 119 -14.79 0.22 7.95
C ALA A 119 -14.63 -1.08 7.16
N ILE A 120 -14.96 -2.22 7.78
CA ILE A 120 -14.88 -3.52 7.11
C ILE A 120 -16.03 -3.67 6.12
N LYS A 121 -15.68 -3.79 4.85
CA LYS A 121 -16.58 -3.93 3.70
C LYS A 121 -16.18 -5.15 2.87
N LYS A 122 -16.98 -5.53 1.88
CA LYS A 122 -16.65 -6.65 0.98
C LYS A 122 -15.31 -6.49 0.25
N ASN A 123 -14.91 -5.26 -0.03
CA ASN A 123 -13.62 -4.95 -0.64
C ASN A 123 -12.47 -4.75 0.37
N SER A 124 -12.68 -5.02 1.65
CA SER A 124 -11.62 -4.98 2.65
C SER A 124 -10.81 -6.28 2.61
N PRO A 125 -9.48 -6.23 2.71
CA PRO A 125 -8.63 -7.42 2.71
C PRO A 125 -9.07 -8.46 3.74
N LEU A 126 -9.36 -8.04 4.97
CA LEU A 126 -9.81 -8.93 6.04
C LEU A 126 -11.08 -9.69 5.67
N ALA A 127 -12.11 -9.01 5.12
CA ALA A 127 -13.35 -9.67 4.69
C ALA A 127 -13.11 -10.61 3.50
N SER A 128 -12.22 -10.22 2.58
CA SER A 128 -11.81 -11.06 1.46
C SER A 128 -11.13 -12.35 1.92
N LEU A 129 -10.23 -12.28 2.91
CA LEU A 129 -9.57 -13.46 3.43
C LEU A 129 -10.51 -14.42 4.17
N CYS A 130 -11.66 -13.96 4.66
CA CYS A 130 -12.70 -14.83 5.22
C CYS A 130 -13.31 -15.80 4.21
N THR A 131 -13.07 -15.64 2.91
CA THR A 131 -13.52 -16.57 1.86
C THR A 131 -12.49 -17.67 1.52
N TYR A 132 -11.30 -17.62 2.11
CA TYR A 132 -10.26 -18.61 1.89
C TYR A 132 -10.34 -19.74 2.93
N GLU A 133 -9.87 -20.91 2.54
CA GLU A 133 -9.67 -22.03 3.48
C GLU A 133 -8.55 -21.70 4.47
N GLU A 134 -8.72 -22.08 5.74
CA GLU A 134 -7.72 -21.84 6.78
C GLU A 134 -6.36 -22.47 6.48
N SER A 135 -6.36 -23.64 5.88
CA SER A 135 -5.13 -24.35 5.46
C SER A 135 -4.30 -23.53 4.46
N ILE A 136 -4.96 -22.76 3.59
CA ILE A 136 -4.28 -21.86 2.64
C ILE A 136 -3.67 -20.68 3.40
N LEU A 137 -4.44 -20.07 4.29
CA LEU A 137 -4.00 -18.88 5.03
C LEU A 137 -2.87 -19.21 6.02
N ALA A 138 -2.92 -20.37 6.68
CA ALA A 138 -1.90 -20.80 7.62
C ALA A 138 -0.50 -20.99 7.00
N GLU A 139 -0.42 -21.18 5.69
CA GLU A 139 0.84 -21.32 4.95
C GLU A 139 1.18 -20.04 4.16
N SER A 140 0.45 -18.95 4.40
CA SER A 140 0.55 -17.73 3.61
C SER A 140 1.16 -16.59 4.40
N GLU A 141 1.78 -15.69 3.66
CA GLU A 141 2.22 -14.39 4.11
C GLU A 141 1.44 -13.32 3.36
N PHE A 142 0.83 -12.41 4.11
CA PHE A 142 0.01 -11.32 3.59
C PHE A 142 0.87 -10.08 3.32
N PHE A 143 0.61 -9.43 2.20
CA PHE A 143 1.23 -8.19 1.82
C PHE A 143 0.16 -7.16 1.43
N THR A 144 0.26 -5.94 1.94
CA THR A 144 -0.35 -4.78 1.28
C THR A 144 0.42 -4.50 -0.02
N LEU A 145 -0.10 -3.67 -0.91
CA LEU A 145 0.67 -3.26 -2.09
C LEU A 145 1.96 -2.53 -1.69
N GLY A 146 1.88 -1.68 -0.66
CA GLY A 146 3.06 -0.99 -0.12
C GLY A 146 4.10 -1.95 0.42
N SER A 147 3.72 -2.89 1.30
CA SER A 147 4.65 -3.84 1.88
C SER A 147 5.21 -4.83 0.86
N TYR A 148 4.46 -5.14 -0.19
CA TYR A 148 4.95 -5.92 -1.34
C TYR A 148 6.08 -5.17 -2.08
N ILE A 149 5.91 -3.87 -2.33
CA ILE A 149 6.96 -3.06 -2.94
C ILE A 149 8.20 -2.98 -2.03
N SER A 150 8.01 -2.83 -0.70
CA SER A 150 9.10 -2.96 0.27
C SER A 150 9.85 -4.26 0.10
N PHE A 151 9.12 -5.37 0.01
CA PHE A 151 9.69 -6.71 -0.14
C PHE A 151 10.49 -6.85 -1.45
N LEU A 152 9.95 -6.37 -2.56
CA LEU A 152 10.66 -6.39 -3.85
C LEU A 152 12.02 -5.67 -3.79
N LEU A 153 12.08 -4.56 -3.05
CA LEU A 153 13.25 -3.69 -3.03
C LEU A 153 14.24 -4.04 -1.91
N THR A 154 13.75 -4.57 -0.79
CA THR A 154 14.57 -4.75 0.42
C THR A 154 14.55 -6.18 0.97
N GLY A 155 13.72 -7.06 0.45
CA GLY A 155 13.45 -8.40 0.99
C GLY A 155 12.66 -8.41 2.29
N LYS A 156 12.08 -7.28 2.72
CA LYS A 156 11.36 -7.15 3.98
C LYS A 156 9.90 -6.81 3.76
N ASN A 157 9.01 -7.57 4.42
CA ASN A 157 7.57 -7.29 4.44
C ASN A 157 7.27 -6.25 5.54
N ILE A 158 7.45 -4.98 5.21
CA ILE A 158 7.31 -3.84 6.14
C ILE A 158 6.50 -2.74 5.46
N THR A 159 5.63 -2.09 6.23
CA THR A 159 4.88 -0.90 5.79
C THR A 159 4.62 0.07 6.94
N HIS A 160 4.15 1.27 6.63
CA HIS A 160 3.72 2.25 7.62
C HIS A 160 2.27 1.99 8.03
N LYS A 161 1.88 2.41 9.24
CA LYS A 161 0.53 2.24 9.81
C LYS A 161 -0.59 2.73 8.90
N THR A 162 -0.38 3.80 8.14
CA THR A 162 -1.39 4.35 7.23
C THR A 162 -1.82 3.38 6.13
N ASP A 163 -0.91 2.52 5.68
CA ASP A 163 -1.19 1.47 4.71
C ASP A 163 -1.69 0.20 5.40
N ALA A 164 -1.03 -0.22 6.50
CA ALA A 164 -1.39 -1.43 7.24
C ALA A 164 -2.82 -1.42 7.79
N CYS A 165 -3.25 -0.31 8.42
CA CYS A 165 -4.57 -0.21 9.04
C CYS A 165 -5.71 -0.32 8.03
N ALA A 166 -5.50 0.04 6.76
CA ALA A 166 -6.48 -0.13 5.70
C ALA A 166 -6.80 -1.61 5.40
N SER A 167 -6.00 -2.55 5.87
CA SER A 167 -6.25 -4.00 5.73
C SER A 167 -7.36 -4.52 6.64
N GLY A 168 -7.63 -3.84 7.76
CA GLY A 168 -8.54 -4.28 8.83
C GLY A 168 -7.90 -5.19 9.88
N PHE A 169 -6.61 -5.50 9.77
CA PHE A 169 -5.90 -6.39 10.70
C PHE A 169 -5.33 -5.70 11.94
N PHE A 170 -5.29 -4.37 11.96
CA PHE A 170 -4.58 -3.63 13.00
C PHE A 170 -5.49 -2.60 13.67
N ASN A 171 -5.33 -2.44 14.98
CA ASN A 171 -5.82 -1.27 15.69
C ASN A 171 -5.00 -0.05 15.25
N SER A 172 -5.65 1.03 14.82
CA SER A 172 -4.97 2.22 14.29
C SER A 172 -4.26 3.06 15.37
N CYS A 173 -4.62 2.87 16.63
CA CYS A 173 -4.06 3.59 17.77
C CYS A 173 -2.88 2.84 18.41
N THR A 174 -3.07 1.54 18.70
CA THR A 174 -2.07 0.72 19.41
C THR A 174 -1.12 -0.02 18.47
N LEU A 175 -1.49 -0.18 17.20
CA LEU A 175 -0.84 -1.02 16.18
C LEU A 175 -0.82 -2.50 16.51
N GLU A 176 -1.56 -2.91 17.52
CA GLU A 176 -1.76 -4.33 17.84
C GLU A 176 -2.58 -4.99 16.72
N LYS A 177 -2.18 -6.20 16.36
CA LYS A 177 -2.93 -6.99 15.38
C LYS A 177 -4.16 -7.61 16.03
N TYR A 178 -5.24 -7.71 15.27
CA TYR A 178 -6.37 -8.57 15.60
C TYR A 178 -6.05 -10.01 15.16
N ASP A 179 -6.24 -10.98 16.04
CA ASP A 179 -5.97 -12.39 15.75
C ASP A 179 -7.19 -13.06 15.10
N PHE A 180 -7.27 -12.99 13.76
CA PHE A 180 -8.36 -13.59 12.98
C PHE A 180 -7.99 -14.93 12.36
N PHE A 181 -6.73 -15.12 12.02
CA PHE A 181 -6.25 -16.29 11.29
C PHE A 181 -4.96 -16.82 11.92
N ASP A 182 -5.01 -18.08 12.36
CA ASP A 182 -3.85 -18.75 12.90
C ASP A 182 -2.74 -18.87 11.85
N ASN A 183 -1.52 -18.53 12.24
CA ASN A 183 -0.31 -18.65 11.43
C ASN A 183 -0.24 -17.79 10.14
N LEU A 184 -1.22 -16.93 9.85
CA LEU A 184 -1.08 -15.95 8.77
C LEU A 184 0.00 -14.94 9.15
N VAL A 185 1.05 -14.86 8.34
CA VAL A 185 2.13 -13.90 8.57
C VAL A 185 1.71 -12.53 8.03
N LEU A 186 1.65 -11.53 8.90
CA LEU A 186 1.32 -10.14 8.55
C LEU A 186 2.60 -9.29 8.41
N PRO A 187 2.56 -8.15 7.70
CA PRO A 187 3.69 -7.24 7.60
C PRO A 187 4.06 -6.64 8.96
N SER A 188 5.34 -6.33 9.13
CA SER A 188 5.78 -5.48 10.24
C SER A 188 5.29 -4.05 10.00
N VAL A 189 4.68 -3.44 11.03
CA VAL A 189 4.08 -2.12 10.92
C VAL A 189 4.90 -1.10 11.69
N LEU A 190 5.23 0.01 11.03
CA LEU A 190 5.96 1.13 11.61
C LEU A 190 5.02 2.30 11.89
N ASP A 191 5.19 2.94 13.03
CA ASP A 191 4.46 4.16 13.41
C ASP A 191 5.06 5.43 12.78
N LYS A 192 6.34 5.37 12.41
CA LYS A 192 7.08 6.48 11.81
C LYS A 192 7.61 6.11 10.44
N VAL A 193 7.86 7.13 9.64
CA VAL A 193 8.52 6.96 8.33
C VAL A 193 10.00 6.74 8.58
N GLU A 194 10.44 5.49 8.48
CA GLU A 194 11.81 5.06 8.73
C GLU A 194 12.42 4.38 7.50
N MET A 195 13.74 4.45 7.40
CA MET A 195 14.48 3.72 6.39
C MET A 195 14.47 2.22 6.72
N ILE A 196 13.96 1.42 5.79
CA ILE A 196 13.77 -0.03 5.97
C ILE A 196 14.86 -0.87 5.28
N GLY A 197 15.61 -0.29 4.37
CA GLY A 197 16.68 -0.98 3.64
C GLY A 197 17.21 -0.15 2.49
N LYS A 198 18.01 -0.81 1.61
CA LYS A 198 18.58 -0.19 0.43
C LYS A 198 18.28 -1.01 -0.82
N TYR A 199 18.06 -0.33 -1.92
CA TYR A 199 17.98 -0.93 -3.25
C TYR A 199 18.96 -0.20 -4.18
N ARG A 200 19.99 -0.88 -4.67
CA ARG A 200 21.02 -0.30 -5.56
C ARG A 200 21.62 1.00 -5.03
N GLY A 201 21.84 1.07 -3.72
CA GLY A 201 22.40 2.27 -3.06
C GLY A 201 21.39 3.36 -2.72
N ILE A 202 20.13 3.21 -3.07
CA ILE A 202 19.02 4.11 -2.72
C ILE A 202 18.44 3.67 -1.39
N ASP A 203 18.34 4.58 -0.42
CA ASP A 203 17.67 4.35 0.86
C ASP A 203 16.16 4.26 0.65
N ILE A 204 15.55 3.13 1.00
CA ILE A 204 14.12 2.89 0.86
C ILE A 204 13.44 3.16 2.20
N TYR A 205 12.43 4.02 2.18
CA TYR A 205 11.60 4.32 3.35
C TYR A 205 10.30 3.53 3.33
N ALA A 206 9.75 3.27 4.52
CA ALA A 206 8.51 2.50 4.68
C ALA A 206 7.37 3.11 3.85
N PRO A 207 6.69 2.33 3.01
CA PRO A 207 5.59 2.80 2.19
C PRO A 207 4.39 3.24 3.03
N MET A 208 3.70 4.25 2.55
CA MET A 208 2.54 4.88 3.20
C MET A 208 1.28 4.72 2.35
N GLY A 209 0.11 4.86 2.97
CA GLY A 209 -1.16 4.92 2.24
C GLY A 209 -1.30 6.21 1.43
N ASP A 210 -1.76 6.10 0.20
CA ASP A 210 -1.90 7.21 -0.75
C ASP A 210 -2.86 8.31 -0.25
N HIS A 211 -3.95 7.91 0.39
CA HIS A 211 -4.96 8.85 0.90
C HIS A 211 -4.41 9.81 1.97
N GLN A 212 -3.69 9.30 2.97
CA GLN A 212 -3.10 10.12 4.03
C GLN A 212 -1.99 11.03 3.49
N ILE A 213 -1.19 10.55 2.55
CA ILE A 213 -0.15 11.35 1.92
C ILE A 213 -0.76 12.45 1.05
N SER A 214 -1.82 12.16 0.31
CA SER A 214 -2.57 13.16 -0.46
C SER A 214 -3.14 14.26 0.46
N PHE A 215 -3.68 13.87 1.61
CA PHE A 215 -4.18 14.83 2.61
C PHE A 215 -3.06 15.75 3.13
N LEU A 216 -1.94 15.19 3.57
CA LEU A 216 -0.77 15.96 4.03
C LEU A 216 -0.20 16.83 2.90
N GLY A 217 -0.03 16.28 1.70
CA GLY A 217 0.50 17.00 0.55
C GLY A 217 -0.36 18.16 0.08
N SER A 218 -1.65 18.15 0.38
CA SER A 218 -2.57 19.25 0.05
C SER A 218 -2.42 20.44 0.99
N GLY A 219 -1.75 20.30 2.15
CA GLY A 219 -1.68 21.32 3.21
C GLY A 219 -2.99 21.49 3.97
N ALA A 220 -3.93 20.54 3.86
CA ALA A 220 -5.23 20.57 4.56
C ALA A 220 -5.14 20.20 6.06
N GLU A 221 -3.92 20.16 6.63
CA GLU A 221 -3.70 19.90 8.08
C GLU A 221 -4.22 21.06 8.98
N LYS A 222 -4.59 22.18 8.39
CA LYS A 222 -5.12 23.33 9.16
C LYS A 222 -6.49 22.99 9.72
N LYS A 223 -6.73 23.39 10.96
CA LYS A 223 -8.05 23.23 11.61
C LYS A 223 -9.17 23.76 10.70
N ASN A 224 -10.24 23.00 10.58
CA ASN A 224 -11.43 23.28 9.75
C ASN A 224 -11.18 23.25 8.24
N ALA A 225 -10.10 22.64 7.76
CA ALA A 225 -9.91 22.43 6.34
C ALA A 225 -10.51 21.08 5.91
N TYR A 226 -11.08 21.07 4.72
CA TYR A 226 -11.57 19.86 4.05
C TYR A 226 -10.77 19.63 2.77
N LEU A 227 -10.31 18.41 2.56
CA LEU A 227 -9.76 17.97 1.28
C LEU A 227 -10.85 17.25 0.50
N LEU A 228 -11.20 17.77 -0.67
CA LEU A 228 -12.01 17.05 -1.64
C LEU A 228 -11.08 16.44 -2.69
N ASN A 229 -10.97 15.12 -2.68
CA ASN A 229 -10.24 14.36 -3.68
C ASN A 229 -11.22 13.78 -4.70
N ILE A 230 -11.06 14.15 -5.98
CA ILE A 230 -11.91 13.69 -7.08
C ILE A 230 -11.02 12.90 -8.04
N GLY A 231 -11.17 11.59 -8.04
CA GLY A 231 -10.43 10.66 -8.89
C GLY A 231 -11.31 9.48 -9.29
N THR A 232 -10.75 8.29 -9.34
CA THR A 232 -11.51 7.04 -9.55
C THR A 232 -12.56 6.81 -8.46
N ALA A 233 -12.31 7.32 -7.25
CA ALA A 233 -13.25 7.49 -6.17
C ALA A 233 -13.26 8.95 -5.72
N THR A 234 -14.39 9.43 -5.20
CA THR A 234 -14.49 10.76 -4.61
C THR A 234 -14.52 10.64 -3.09
N GLN A 235 -13.66 11.42 -2.42
CA GLN A 235 -13.49 11.39 -0.97
C GLN A 235 -13.45 12.82 -0.42
N ILE A 236 -14.06 13.00 0.75
CA ILE A 236 -13.94 14.22 1.55
C ILE A 236 -13.23 13.84 2.85
N SER A 237 -12.16 14.52 3.17
CA SER A 237 -11.33 14.25 4.34
C SER A 237 -11.12 15.52 5.17
N THR A 238 -11.03 15.36 6.49
CA THR A 238 -10.67 16.40 7.44
C THR A 238 -9.87 15.80 8.58
N LEU A 239 -9.15 16.63 9.32
CA LEU A 239 -8.62 16.23 10.63
C LEU A 239 -9.76 16.24 11.66
N ALA A 240 -9.84 15.18 12.45
CA ALA A 240 -10.71 15.08 13.61
C ALA A 240 -10.03 15.67 14.86
#